data_b2c4d68d4b679d3c87e6fcc3687669ed
#
_entry.id   b2c4d68d4b679d3c87e6fcc3687669ed
#
_cell.length_a   1.000
_cell.length_b   1.000
_cell.length_c   1.000
_cell.angle_alpha   90.00
_cell.angle_beta   90.00
_cell.angle_gamma   90.00
#
_symmetry.space_group_name_H-M   'P 1'
#
loop_
_entity.id
_entity.type
_entity.pdbx_description
1 polymer ?
#
loop_
_entity_poly.entity_id
_entity_poly.type
_entity_poly.pdbx_seq_one_letter_code
_entity_poly.pdbx_strand_id
1 'polypeptide(L)'
;MTAAGRAAIALAGGPSGAPAGPGALAELIGASLYDAVTRHRTRYLAAYELALESTRQPALAGAMSRLGAAALGSTLAEHRSLGLPTTPGQVQALIALYNSTLMTLVVAPPGTVTAEAALVLARCLVTGVLRPEVDH
;
A
#
# COMPACT_ATOMS: atom_id res chain seq x y z
N MET A 1 -4.19 -2.83 -6.30
CA MET A 1 -2.82 -3.26 -6.02
C MET A 1 -2.08 -3.55 -7.33
N THR A 2 -0.82 -3.21 -7.41
CA THR A 2 0.00 -3.43 -8.61
C THR A 2 0.36 -4.90 -8.77
N ALA A 3 0.74 -5.34 -9.99
CA ALA A 3 1.23 -6.69 -10.25
C ALA A 3 2.43 -7.06 -9.35
N ALA A 4 3.27 -6.09 -8.99
CA ALA A 4 4.38 -6.27 -8.05
C ALA A 4 3.90 -6.62 -6.63
N GLY A 5 2.82 -5.99 -6.16
CA GLY A 5 2.21 -6.35 -4.88
C GLY A 5 1.64 -7.76 -4.87
N ARG A 6 1.01 -8.19 -5.97
CA ARG A 6 0.54 -9.57 -6.12
C ARG A 6 1.68 -10.60 -6.19
N ALA A 7 2.77 -10.26 -6.88
CA ALA A 7 3.94 -11.12 -6.94
C ALA A 7 4.63 -11.26 -5.58
N ALA A 8 4.71 -10.18 -4.80
CA ALA A 8 5.25 -10.20 -3.45
C ALA A 8 4.41 -11.08 -2.50
N ILE A 9 3.08 -11.02 -2.62
CA ILE A 9 2.17 -11.90 -1.87
C ILE A 9 2.32 -13.36 -2.30
N ALA A 10 2.44 -13.63 -3.60
CA ALA A 10 2.66 -14.97 -4.12
C ALA A 10 4.00 -15.58 -3.64
N LEU A 11 5.04 -14.75 -3.51
CA LEU A 11 6.34 -15.18 -2.99
C LEU A 11 6.32 -15.42 -1.48
N ALA A 12 5.52 -14.67 -0.73
CA ALA A 12 5.33 -14.85 0.71
C ALA A 12 4.39 -16.02 1.04
N GLY A 13 3.53 -16.43 0.12
CA GLY A 13 2.61 -17.56 0.23
C GLY A 13 3.21 -18.92 -0.14
N GLY A 14 4.54 -19.06 -0.16
CA GLY A 14 5.18 -20.36 -0.34
C GLY A 14 4.77 -21.38 0.72
N PRO A 15 4.86 -22.70 0.43
CA PRO A 15 4.25 -23.77 1.23
C PRO A 15 4.87 -24.01 2.61
N SER A 16 5.75 -23.18 3.08
CA SER A 16 6.42 -23.33 4.37
C SER A 16 5.96 -22.29 5.38
N GLY A 17 4.70 -22.36 5.84
CA GLY A 17 4.29 -21.89 7.16
C GLY A 17 4.86 -20.58 7.68
N ALA A 18 5.19 -19.59 6.83
CA ALA A 18 5.55 -18.26 7.27
C ALA A 18 4.34 -17.66 8.00
N PRO A 19 4.48 -17.16 9.24
CA PRO A 19 3.36 -16.63 9.98
C PRO A 19 2.76 -15.45 9.23
N ALA A 20 1.51 -15.61 8.80
CA ALA A 20 0.68 -14.50 8.38
C ALA A 20 0.45 -13.61 9.60
N GLY A 21 0.59 -12.30 9.45
CA GLY A 21 0.38 -11.37 10.56
C GLY A 21 0.84 -9.95 10.21
N PRO A 22 0.73 -9.02 11.17
CA PRO A 22 1.13 -7.62 10.96
C PRO A 22 2.59 -7.46 10.51
N GLY A 23 3.50 -8.28 11.05
CA GLY A 23 4.91 -8.27 10.66
C GLY A 23 5.12 -8.65 9.18
N ALA A 24 4.45 -9.68 8.71
CA ALA A 24 4.49 -10.09 7.31
C ALA A 24 3.88 -9.01 6.40
N LEU A 25 2.79 -8.39 6.81
CA LEU A 25 2.17 -7.29 6.07
C LEU A 25 3.12 -6.10 5.97
N ALA A 26 3.81 -5.73 7.06
CA ALA A 26 4.77 -4.63 7.06
C ALA A 26 5.94 -4.91 6.08
N GLU A 27 6.45 -6.12 6.05
CA GLU A 27 7.49 -6.51 5.09
C GLU A 27 7.03 -6.42 3.64
N LEU A 28 5.82 -6.88 3.35
CA LEU A 28 5.21 -6.78 2.02
C LEU A 28 5.04 -5.32 1.59
N ILE A 29 4.52 -4.48 2.47
CA ILE A 29 4.34 -3.04 2.21
C ILE A 29 5.70 -2.36 2.00
N GLY A 30 6.68 -2.64 2.83
CA GLY A 30 8.03 -2.09 2.70
C GLY A 30 8.69 -2.45 1.37
N ALA A 31 8.61 -3.71 0.96
CA ALA A 31 9.11 -4.18 -0.32
C ALA A 31 8.38 -3.52 -1.50
N SER A 32 7.05 -3.38 -1.40
CA SER A 32 6.23 -2.71 -2.40
C SER A 32 6.58 -1.23 -2.55
N LEU A 33 6.76 -0.51 -1.45
CA LEU A 33 7.17 0.89 -1.46
C LEU A 33 8.55 1.06 -2.12
N TYR A 34 9.50 0.23 -1.74
CA TYR A 34 10.86 0.29 -2.30
C TYR A 34 10.89 -0.02 -3.79
N ASP A 35 10.18 -1.06 -4.21
CA ASP A 35 10.06 -1.43 -5.62
C ASP A 35 9.41 -0.32 -6.46
N ALA A 36 8.35 0.29 -5.95
CA ALA A 36 7.67 1.40 -6.61
C ALA A 36 8.59 2.60 -6.85
N VAL A 37 9.39 2.96 -5.86
CA VAL A 37 10.30 4.12 -5.91
C VAL A 37 11.52 3.85 -6.79
N THR A 38 12.04 2.63 -6.79
CA THR A 38 13.26 2.29 -7.52
C THR A 38 13.00 1.86 -8.96
N ARG A 39 11.93 1.11 -9.21
CA ARG A 39 11.64 0.52 -10.53
C ARG A 39 10.51 1.19 -11.29
N HIS A 40 9.57 1.82 -10.58
CA HIS A 40 8.33 2.33 -11.17
C HIS A 40 8.06 3.80 -10.87
N ARG A 41 9.08 4.55 -10.50
CA ARG A 41 8.96 5.96 -10.09
C ARG A 41 8.21 6.81 -11.12
N THR A 42 8.59 6.73 -12.37
CA THR A 42 7.96 7.52 -13.47
C THR A 42 6.48 7.19 -13.61
N ARG A 43 6.12 5.92 -13.48
CA ARG A 43 4.72 5.46 -13.55
C ARG A 43 3.89 6.05 -12.41
N TYR A 44 4.42 6.07 -11.19
CA TYR A 44 3.71 6.62 -10.04
C TYR A 44 3.62 8.15 -10.09
N LEU A 45 4.65 8.83 -10.58
CA LEU A 45 4.58 10.28 -10.83
C LEU A 45 3.44 10.61 -11.82
N ALA A 46 3.33 9.89 -12.90
CA ALA A 46 2.25 10.07 -13.89
C ALA A 46 0.87 9.78 -13.24
N ALA A 47 0.76 8.75 -12.41
CA ALA A 47 -0.48 8.45 -11.70
C ALA A 47 -0.89 9.56 -10.73
N TYR A 48 0.06 10.18 -10.03
CA TYR A 48 -0.23 11.31 -9.14
C TYR A 48 -0.61 12.58 -9.90
N GLU A 49 0.03 12.86 -11.03
CA GLU A 49 -0.38 13.95 -11.93
C GLU A 49 -1.83 13.75 -12.40
N LEU A 50 -2.19 12.53 -12.77
CA LEU A 50 -3.54 12.17 -13.16
C LEU A 50 -4.54 12.34 -12.00
N ALA A 51 -4.16 11.92 -10.80
CA ALA A 51 -4.97 12.10 -9.60
C ALA A 51 -5.24 13.57 -9.29
N LEU A 52 -4.23 14.43 -9.42
CA LEU A 52 -4.38 15.87 -9.27
C LEU A 52 -5.28 16.48 -10.35
N GLU A 53 -5.14 16.05 -11.59
CA GLU A 53 -6.01 16.50 -12.69
C GLU A 53 -7.46 16.08 -12.46
N SER A 54 -7.70 14.93 -11.86
CA SER A 54 -9.05 14.43 -11.55
C SER A 54 -9.83 15.36 -10.61
N THR A 55 -9.16 16.16 -9.81
CA THR A 55 -9.80 17.15 -8.95
C THR A 55 -10.48 18.29 -9.73
N ARG A 56 -10.12 18.47 -10.99
CA ARG A 56 -10.62 19.51 -11.88
C ARG A 56 -11.57 18.98 -12.97
N GLN A 57 -11.63 17.67 -13.17
CA GLN A 57 -12.43 17.05 -14.24
C GLN A 57 -13.40 16.02 -13.64
N PRO A 58 -14.70 16.32 -13.57
CA PRO A 58 -15.69 15.42 -12.94
C PRO A 58 -15.74 14.02 -13.55
N ALA A 59 -15.60 13.90 -14.87
CA ALA A 59 -15.58 12.61 -15.54
C ALA A 59 -14.39 11.74 -15.11
N LEU A 60 -13.21 12.35 -14.96
CA LEU A 60 -12.01 11.68 -14.50
C LEU A 60 -12.11 11.34 -13.00
N ALA A 61 -12.69 12.22 -12.20
CA ALA A 61 -12.96 11.97 -10.78
C ALA A 61 -13.84 10.73 -10.58
N GLY A 62 -14.88 10.55 -11.39
CA GLY A 62 -15.72 9.35 -11.37
C GLY A 62 -14.94 8.07 -11.70
N ALA A 63 -14.08 8.10 -12.70
CA ALA A 63 -13.22 6.96 -13.05
C ALA A 63 -12.24 6.63 -11.92
N MET A 64 -11.61 7.62 -11.31
CA MET A 64 -10.69 7.44 -10.19
C MET A 64 -11.40 6.88 -8.94
N SER A 65 -12.63 7.31 -8.67
CA SER A 65 -13.45 6.77 -7.58
C SER A 65 -13.76 5.28 -7.78
N ARG A 66 -14.09 4.86 -9.00
CA ARG A 66 -14.32 3.43 -9.31
C ARG A 66 -13.06 2.60 -9.14
N LEU A 67 -11.91 3.11 -9.55
CA LEU A 67 -10.63 2.43 -9.33
C LEU A 67 -10.30 2.31 -7.85
N GLY A 68 -10.57 3.34 -7.06
CA GLY A 68 -10.40 3.32 -5.61
C GLY A 68 -11.28 2.27 -4.92
N ALA A 69 -12.54 2.16 -5.32
CA ALA A 69 -13.46 1.14 -4.80
C ALA A 69 -13.00 -0.28 -5.16
N ALA A 70 -12.52 -0.51 -6.38
CA ALA A 70 -11.97 -1.79 -6.80
C ALA A 70 -10.70 -2.15 -6.02
N ALA A 71 -9.82 -1.19 -5.79
CA ALA A 71 -8.61 -1.38 -5.00
C ALA A 71 -8.93 -1.75 -3.54
N LEU A 72 -9.92 -1.10 -2.94
CA LEU A 72 -10.37 -1.43 -1.59
C LEU A 72 -10.89 -2.86 -1.51
N GLY A 73 -11.72 -3.29 -2.44
CA GLY A 73 -12.26 -4.64 -2.50
C GLY A 73 -11.16 -5.70 -2.64
N SER A 74 -10.22 -5.50 -3.55
CA SER A 74 -9.05 -6.37 -3.72
C SER A 74 -8.20 -6.47 -2.47
N THR A 75 -7.90 -5.35 -1.83
CA THR A 75 -7.06 -5.30 -0.63
C THR A 75 -7.73 -5.99 0.55
N LEU A 76 -9.04 -5.81 0.73
CA LEU A 76 -9.82 -6.54 1.73
C LEU A 76 -9.74 -8.06 1.53
N ALA A 77 -9.89 -8.52 0.29
CA ALA A 77 -9.79 -9.95 -0.03
C ALA A 77 -8.39 -10.50 0.30
N GLU A 78 -7.34 -9.75 0.02
CA GLU A 78 -5.96 -10.13 0.33
C GLU A 78 -5.71 -10.20 1.84
N HIS A 79 -6.20 -9.23 2.61
CA HIS A 79 -6.09 -9.25 4.06
C HIS A 79 -6.81 -10.46 4.67
N ARG A 80 -7.97 -10.83 4.13
CA ARG A 80 -8.68 -12.05 4.53
C ARG A 80 -7.87 -13.30 4.22
N SER A 81 -7.25 -13.36 3.06
CA SER A 81 -6.41 -14.51 2.65
C SER A 81 -5.16 -14.66 3.53
N LEU A 82 -4.66 -13.56 4.10
CA LEU A 82 -3.55 -13.54 5.05
C LEU A 82 -3.99 -13.80 6.48
N GLY A 83 -5.27 -14.01 6.74
CA GLY A 83 -5.80 -14.21 8.08
C GLY A 83 -5.77 -12.97 8.97
N LEU A 84 -5.70 -11.79 8.38
CA LEU A 84 -5.70 -10.52 9.12
C LEU A 84 -7.13 -10.09 9.45
N PRO A 85 -7.46 -9.87 10.72
CA PRO A 85 -8.79 -9.46 11.14
C PRO A 85 -8.98 -7.95 10.97
N THR A 86 -8.81 -7.46 9.74
CA THR A 86 -8.92 -6.04 9.42
C THR A 86 -10.34 -5.65 9.03
N THR A 87 -10.80 -4.54 9.57
CA THR A 87 -12.08 -3.93 9.16
C THR A 87 -11.92 -3.17 7.85
N PRO A 88 -13.00 -2.92 7.10
CA PRO A 88 -12.95 -2.06 5.91
C PRO A 88 -12.38 -0.67 6.20
N GLY A 89 -12.68 -0.08 7.34
CA GLY A 89 -12.11 1.21 7.76
C GLY A 89 -10.60 1.18 7.96
N GLN A 90 -10.09 0.12 8.56
CA GLN A 90 -8.63 -0.07 8.73
C GLN A 90 -7.93 -0.24 7.38
N VAL A 91 -8.49 -1.03 6.47
CA VAL A 91 -7.92 -1.21 5.13
C VAL A 91 -7.96 0.11 4.35
N GLN A 92 -9.02 0.87 4.45
CA GLN A 92 -9.12 2.19 3.81
C GLN A 92 -8.07 3.16 4.36
N ALA A 93 -7.85 3.16 5.66
CA ALA A 93 -6.80 3.95 6.29
C ALA A 93 -5.40 3.51 5.83
N LEU A 94 -5.13 2.21 5.76
CA LEU A 94 -3.86 1.68 5.23
C LEU A 94 -3.61 2.13 3.79
N ILE A 95 -4.61 2.06 2.93
CA ILE A 95 -4.50 2.50 1.53
C ILE A 95 -4.17 4.00 1.46
N ALA A 96 -4.87 4.84 2.22
CA ALA A 96 -4.63 6.27 2.25
C ALA A 96 -3.21 6.61 2.74
N LEU A 97 -2.78 5.98 3.82
CA LEU A 97 -1.43 6.18 4.38
C LEU A 97 -0.34 5.62 3.48
N TYR A 98 -0.58 4.47 2.85
CA TYR A 98 0.33 3.91 1.86
C TYR A 98 0.54 4.87 0.68
N ASN A 99 -0.54 5.38 0.11
CA ASN A 99 -0.47 6.32 -1.01
C ASN A 99 0.25 7.63 -0.63
N SER A 100 -0.01 8.16 0.55
CA SER A 100 0.66 9.36 1.06
C SER A 100 2.16 9.13 1.26
N THR A 101 2.52 7.99 1.82
CA THR A 101 3.92 7.59 2.01
C THR A 101 4.62 7.39 0.68
N LEU A 102 3.99 6.69 -0.24
CA LEU A 102 4.51 6.44 -1.58
C LEU A 102 4.75 7.76 -2.32
N MET A 103 3.81 8.69 -2.27
CA MET A 103 3.97 10.01 -2.87
C MET A 103 5.18 10.74 -2.31
N THR A 104 5.35 10.74 -1.00
CA THR A 104 6.51 11.34 -0.33
C THR A 104 7.83 10.74 -0.81
N LEU A 105 7.89 9.43 -0.94
CA LEU A 105 9.09 8.72 -1.38
C LEU A 105 9.38 8.93 -2.87
N VAL A 106 8.35 8.95 -3.70
CA VAL A 106 8.47 9.11 -5.16
C VAL A 106 8.95 10.51 -5.55
N VAL A 107 8.57 11.54 -4.80
CA VAL A 107 9.03 12.92 -5.03
C VAL A 107 10.38 13.23 -4.37
N ALA A 108 10.89 12.35 -3.52
CA ALA A 108 12.23 12.50 -2.96
C ALA A 108 13.30 12.41 -4.08
N PRO A 109 14.48 13.01 -3.88
CA PRO A 109 15.55 12.92 -4.86
C PRO A 109 15.89 11.46 -5.20
N PRO A 110 16.10 11.12 -6.50
CA PRO A 110 16.43 9.76 -6.92
C PRO A 110 17.64 9.20 -6.16
N GLY A 111 17.54 7.93 -5.75
CA GLY A 111 18.62 7.22 -5.06
C GLY A 111 18.77 7.53 -3.56
N THR A 112 17.88 8.34 -2.98
CA THR A 112 17.92 8.67 -1.54
C THR A 112 17.07 7.74 -0.68
N VAL A 113 16.15 6.99 -1.27
CA VAL A 113 15.30 6.05 -0.53
C VAL A 113 15.97 4.69 -0.44
N THR A 114 16.11 4.18 0.78
CA THR A 114 16.66 2.85 1.05
C THR A 114 15.57 1.84 1.34
N ALA A 115 15.86 0.54 1.13
CA ALA A 115 14.94 -0.54 1.50
C ALA A 115 14.62 -0.54 3.00
N GLU A 116 15.62 -0.23 3.83
CA GLU A 116 15.45 -0.12 5.28
C GLU A 116 14.51 1.01 5.68
N ALA A 117 14.66 2.19 5.09
CA ALA A 117 13.77 3.33 5.34
C ALA A 117 12.32 3.00 4.93
N ALA A 118 12.13 2.34 3.79
CA ALA A 118 10.82 1.90 3.34
C ALA A 118 10.19 0.90 4.33
N LEU A 119 10.96 -0.03 4.87
CA LEU A 119 10.50 -1.00 5.86
C LEU A 119 10.11 -0.33 7.19
N VAL A 120 10.89 0.63 7.66
CA VAL A 120 10.57 1.40 8.87
C VAL A 120 9.23 2.12 8.71
N LEU A 121 9.02 2.78 7.58
CA LEU A 121 7.75 3.46 7.28
C LEU A 121 6.59 2.46 7.22
N ALA A 122 6.78 1.31 6.59
CA ALA A 122 5.77 0.26 6.51
C ALA A 122 5.38 -0.26 7.90
N ARG A 123 6.34 -0.48 8.78
CA ARG A 123 6.10 -0.89 10.18
C ARG A 123 5.29 0.17 10.94
N CYS A 124 5.62 1.44 10.76
CA CYS A 124 4.86 2.54 11.36
C CYS A 124 3.41 2.57 10.87
N LEU A 125 3.19 2.40 9.56
CA LEU A 125 1.86 2.35 8.97
C LEU A 125 1.02 1.22 9.56
N VAL A 126 1.55 0.01 9.54
CA VAL A 126 0.85 -1.19 10.01
C VAL A 126 0.56 -1.11 11.51
N THR A 127 1.55 -0.74 12.30
CA THR A 127 1.40 -0.59 13.76
C THR A 127 0.38 0.49 14.10
N GLY A 128 0.40 1.62 13.39
CA GLY A 128 -0.53 2.72 13.63
C GLY A 128 -1.98 2.38 13.33
N VAL A 129 -2.22 1.64 12.25
CA VAL A 129 -3.59 1.29 11.82
C VAL A 129 -4.13 0.05 12.54
N LEU A 130 -3.30 -0.98 12.74
CA LEU A 130 -3.71 -2.27 13.31
C LEU A 130 -3.52 -2.35 14.82
N ARG A 131 -3.23 -1.24 15.49
CA ARG A 131 -3.15 -1.21 16.94
C ARG A 131 -4.49 -1.60 17.55
N PRO A 132 -4.53 -2.54 18.52
CA PRO A 132 -5.76 -2.84 19.23
C PRO A 132 -6.29 -1.55 19.89
N GLU A 133 -7.59 -1.29 19.76
CA GLU A 133 -8.23 -0.24 20.54
C GLU A 133 -8.03 -0.57 22.01
N VAL A 134 -7.38 0.32 22.73
CA VAL A 134 -7.31 0.24 24.17
C VAL A 134 -8.66 0.72 24.66
N ASP A 135 -9.49 -0.19 25.13
CA ASP A 135 -10.75 0.15 25.81
C ASP A 135 -10.42 1.06 27.00
N HIS A 136 -10.88 2.29 26.91
CA HIS A 136 -10.82 3.27 27.99
C HIS A 136 -12.10 3.23 28.81
#